data_ac07fbee4e93a0c52d698aab29653460
#
_entry.id   ac07fbee4e93a0c52d698aab29653460
#
_cell.length_a   1.000
_cell.length_b   1.000
_cell.length_c   1.000
_cell.angle_alpha   90.00
_cell.angle_beta   90.00
_cell.angle_gamma   90.00
#
_symmetry.space_group_name_H-M   'P 1'
#
loop_
_entity.id
_entity.type
_entity.pdbx_description
1 polymer ?
#
loop_
_entity_poly.entity_id
_entity_poly.type
_entity_poly.pdbx_seq_one_letter_code
_entity_poly.pdbx_strand_id
1 'polypeptide(L)'
;VIPTPGVVSMYTSLGKAVESPKFSGQQSLSFEYDFRQFSYYNEMKLAFGGNINIFNILKIDATYESGKIKQKTGLFARILQKNFSVIMDYPTDGNIFKNQSDLAATSHLSPVYINSVTFGRMGIISIESESNYEEVKKAFKLALTVKAVGGELQLDATSKELLEKAEIRILVYGGAGSEVAKLVMGFDKFQEFIVNGGEFSKEVPGVPIFFTCNYASDNSIFSTSFTTN
;
A
#
# COMPACT_ATOMS: atom_id res chain seq x y z
N VAL A 1 -15.66 -14.97 -12.88
CA VAL A 1 -15.25 -16.21 -12.17
C VAL A 1 -14.02 -16.77 -12.85
N ILE A 2 -13.02 -17.17 -12.05
CA ILE A 2 -11.81 -17.85 -12.50
C ILE A 2 -12.02 -19.34 -12.28
N PRO A 3 -12.26 -20.14 -13.34
CA PRO A 3 -12.70 -21.54 -13.16
C PRO A 3 -11.63 -22.46 -12.59
N THR A 4 -10.37 -22.14 -12.84
CA THR A 4 -9.23 -22.91 -12.31
C THR A 4 -8.23 -21.95 -11.68
N PRO A 5 -7.98 -22.06 -10.37
CA PRO A 5 -7.01 -21.21 -9.70
C PRO A 5 -5.62 -21.36 -10.31
N GLY A 6 -5.01 -20.25 -10.68
CA GLY A 6 -3.67 -20.21 -11.24
C GLY A 6 -3.31 -18.82 -11.74
N VAL A 7 -2.02 -18.52 -11.78
CA VAL A 7 -1.53 -17.18 -12.18
C VAL A 7 -1.98 -16.85 -13.61
N VAL A 8 -1.85 -17.79 -14.54
CA VAL A 8 -2.24 -17.58 -15.95
C VAL A 8 -3.74 -17.36 -16.09
N SER A 9 -4.57 -18.16 -15.43
CA SER A 9 -6.03 -18.01 -15.50
C SER A 9 -6.52 -16.74 -14.84
N MET A 10 -5.86 -16.30 -13.77
CA MET A 10 -6.12 -15.00 -13.13
C MET A 10 -5.84 -13.84 -14.07
N TYR A 11 -4.63 -13.77 -14.65
CA TYR A 11 -4.28 -12.69 -15.57
C TYR A 11 -5.12 -12.71 -16.84
N THR A 12 -5.46 -13.88 -17.37
CA THR A 12 -6.38 -14.01 -18.54
C THR A 12 -7.77 -13.49 -18.20
N SER A 13 -8.28 -13.81 -17.02
CA SER A 13 -9.62 -13.35 -16.60
C SER A 13 -9.62 -11.84 -16.31
N LEU A 14 -8.55 -11.33 -15.73
CA LEU A 14 -8.36 -9.89 -15.52
C LEU A 14 -8.29 -9.16 -16.87
N GLY A 15 -7.47 -9.64 -17.82
CA GLY A 15 -7.39 -9.09 -19.17
C GLY A 15 -8.77 -8.98 -19.82
N LYS A 16 -9.53 -10.08 -19.81
CA LYS A 16 -10.93 -10.08 -20.34
C LYS A 16 -11.83 -9.08 -19.63
N ALA A 17 -11.68 -8.89 -18.33
CA ALA A 17 -12.50 -7.94 -17.57
C ALA A 17 -12.19 -6.49 -17.96
N VAL A 18 -10.90 -6.12 -18.03
CA VAL A 18 -10.50 -4.75 -18.40
C VAL A 18 -10.64 -4.44 -19.90
N GLU A 19 -10.70 -5.46 -20.75
CA GLU A 19 -11.01 -5.34 -22.20
C GLU A 19 -12.52 -5.27 -22.48
N SER A 20 -13.34 -5.54 -21.48
CA SER A 20 -14.79 -5.51 -21.64
C SER A 20 -15.26 -4.09 -22.02
N PRO A 21 -16.18 -3.96 -23.00
CA PRO A 21 -16.81 -2.67 -23.32
C PRO A 21 -17.55 -2.01 -22.12
N LYS A 22 -17.83 -2.80 -21.09
CA LYS A 22 -18.42 -2.32 -19.83
C LYS A 22 -17.41 -1.72 -18.87
N PHE A 23 -16.10 -1.91 -19.12
CA PHE A 23 -15.05 -1.33 -18.35
C PHE A 23 -14.69 0.05 -18.93
N SER A 24 -15.15 1.10 -18.26
CA SER A 24 -14.93 2.49 -18.72
C SER A 24 -13.62 3.11 -18.24
N GLY A 25 -12.82 2.34 -17.49
CA GLY A 25 -11.75 2.92 -16.68
C GLY A 25 -12.32 3.73 -15.51
N GLN A 26 -11.70 3.68 -14.37
CA GLN A 26 -12.09 4.53 -13.23
C GLN A 26 -10.87 5.28 -12.75
N GLN A 27 -11.04 6.58 -12.55
CA GLN A 27 -10.14 7.35 -11.73
C GLN A 27 -10.66 7.29 -10.29
N SER A 28 -10.02 6.49 -9.45
CA SER A 28 -10.30 6.54 -8.02
C SER A 28 -9.53 7.70 -7.43
N LEU A 29 -10.24 8.73 -7.01
CA LEU A 29 -9.67 9.88 -6.29
C LEU A 29 -9.68 9.67 -4.77
N SER A 30 -10.14 8.51 -4.31
CA SER A 30 -10.16 8.20 -2.88
C SER A 30 -8.96 7.36 -2.49
N PHE A 31 -8.20 7.89 -1.55
CA PHE A 31 -7.14 7.15 -0.88
C PHE A 31 -7.60 6.74 0.51
N GLU A 32 -7.39 5.49 0.87
CA GLU A 32 -7.34 5.10 2.28
C GLU A 32 -5.95 5.44 2.80
N TYR A 33 -5.87 6.12 3.92
CA TYR A 33 -4.58 6.48 4.50
C TYR A 33 -4.60 6.35 6.02
N ASP A 34 -3.49 5.90 6.55
CA ASP A 34 -3.15 6.07 7.95
C ASP A 34 -1.82 6.81 8.07
N PHE A 35 -1.63 7.51 9.16
CA PHE A 35 -0.38 8.19 9.44
C PHE A 35 -0.16 8.32 10.94
N ARG A 36 1.10 8.40 11.31
CA ARG A 36 1.52 8.58 12.70
C ARG A 36 2.81 9.38 12.79
N GLN A 37 3.04 9.99 13.94
CA GLN A 37 4.31 10.59 14.26
C GLN A 37 5.36 9.50 14.53
N PHE A 38 6.61 9.74 14.16
CA PHE A 38 7.74 8.91 14.53
C PHE A 38 8.95 9.77 14.86
N SER A 39 9.84 9.24 15.69
CA SER A 39 11.11 9.85 16.06
C SER A 39 12.30 8.99 15.61
N TYR A 40 12.07 7.71 15.43
CA TYR A 40 13.07 6.75 14.95
C TYR A 40 12.51 5.95 13.79
N TYR A 41 13.29 5.80 12.73
CA TYR A 41 12.88 5.01 11.55
C TYR A 41 12.53 3.56 11.88
N ASN A 42 13.09 3.00 12.95
CA ASN A 42 12.73 1.66 13.42
C ASN A 42 11.27 1.54 13.85
N GLU A 43 10.63 2.63 14.29
CA GLU A 43 9.21 2.66 14.63
C GLU A 43 8.31 2.37 13.41
N MET A 44 8.79 2.69 12.21
CA MET A 44 8.07 2.40 10.97
C MET A 44 7.95 0.90 10.68
N LYS A 45 8.82 0.05 11.26
CA LYS A 45 8.70 -1.41 11.16
C LYS A 45 7.37 -1.92 11.68
N LEU A 46 6.82 -1.28 12.70
CA LEU A 46 5.52 -1.61 13.28
C LEU A 46 4.38 -1.44 12.26
N ALA A 47 4.47 -0.40 11.44
CA ALA A 47 3.47 -0.13 10.41
C ALA A 47 3.50 -1.15 9.27
N PHE A 48 4.64 -1.83 9.07
CA PHE A 48 4.81 -2.88 8.05
C PHE A 48 4.57 -4.29 8.57
N GLY A 49 4.44 -4.45 9.88
CA GLY A 49 4.16 -5.77 10.47
C GLY A 49 5.31 -6.76 10.43
N GLY A 50 6.59 -6.33 10.40
CA GLY A 50 7.66 -7.29 10.33
C GLY A 50 9.10 -6.75 10.26
N ASN A 51 10.04 -7.65 10.07
CA ASN A 51 11.48 -7.43 9.95
C ASN A 51 11.88 -6.80 8.60
N ILE A 52 11.30 -5.66 8.27
CA ILE A 52 11.67 -4.92 7.07
C ILE A 52 12.88 -4.05 7.37
N ASN A 53 13.89 -4.10 6.51
CA ASN A 53 15.01 -3.17 6.60
C ASN A 53 14.60 -1.82 6.02
N ILE A 54 13.95 -0.99 6.85
CA ILE A 54 13.42 0.31 6.47
C ILE A 54 14.50 1.26 5.94
N PHE A 55 15.74 1.15 6.47
CA PHE A 55 16.86 1.97 6.04
C PHE A 55 17.22 1.72 4.57
N ASN A 56 17.29 0.45 4.17
CA ASN A 56 17.54 0.11 2.77
C ASN A 56 16.38 0.49 1.86
N ILE A 57 15.15 0.29 2.31
CA ILE A 57 13.94 0.55 1.53
C ILE A 57 13.79 2.05 1.26
N LEU A 58 13.95 2.89 2.26
CA LEU A 58 13.84 4.34 2.13
C LEU A 58 15.18 5.02 1.82
N LYS A 59 16.26 4.25 1.61
CA LYS A 59 17.61 4.74 1.37
C LYS A 59 18.02 5.80 2.41
N ILE A 60 17.78 5.47 3.68
CA ILE A 60 18.17 6.34 4.79
C ILE A 60 19.68 6.28 4.93
N ASP A 61 20.30 7.45 4.93
CA ASP A 61 21.75 7.59 5.05
C ASP A 61 22.27 6.99 6.38
N ALA A 62 23.41 6.32 6.33
CA ALA A 62 24.08 5.78 7.52
C ALA A 62 24.50 6.85 8.53
N THR A 63 24.47 8.14 8.16
CA THR A 63 24.68 9.28 9.06
C THR A 63 23.55 9.52 10.04
N TYR A 64 22.40 8.82 9.89
CA TYR A 64 21.33 8.84 10.88
C TYR A 64 21.74 8.00 12.09
N GLU A 65 22.28 8.67 13.11
CA GLU A 65 22.65 8.01 14.37
C GLU A 65 21.47 7.26 14.97
N SER A 66 21.63 5.97 15.23
CA SER A 66 20.58 5.12 15.81
C SER A 66 19.23 5.14 15.07
N GLY A 67 19.20 5.64 13.82
CA GLY A 67 17.96 5.78 13.04
C GLY A 67 17.03 6.90 13.51
N LYS A 68 17.50 7.82 14.32
CA LYS A 68 16.75 9.00 14.75
C LYS A 68 16.58 9.98 13.59
N ILE A 69 15.39 10.61 13.46
CA ILE A 69 15.17 11.69 12.50
C ILE A 69 16.12 12.86 12.74
N LYS A 70 16.48 13.58 11.68
CA LYS A 70 17.37 14.75 11.76
C LYS A 70 16.62 16.04 12.06
N GLN A 71 15.36 16.12 11.66
CA GLN A 71 14.52 17.29 11.86
C GLN A 71 13.61 17.15 13.09
N LYS A 72 12.87 18.19 13.42
CA LYS A 72 12.04 18.25 14.62
C LYS A 72 10.89 17.25 14.62
N THR A 73 10.30 16.99 13.44
CA THR A 73 9.11 16.15 13.30
C THR A 73 9.29 15.11 12.22
N GLY A 74 8.97 13.87 12.52
CA GLY A 74 8.77 12.79 11.55
C GLY A 74 7.29 12.43 11.45
N LEU A 75 6.76 12.39 10.23
CA LEU A 75 5.44 11.85 9.92
C LEU A 75 5.61 10.67 8.97
N PHE A 76 5.10 9.53 9.39
CA PHE A 76 4.95 8.35 8.55
C PHE A 76 3.52 8.26 8.04
N ALA A 77 3.36 7.94 6.77
CA ALA A 77 2.05 7.66 6.19
C ALA A 77 2.08 6.45 5.27
N ARG A 78 0.98 5.71 5.27
CA ARG A 78 0.68 4.70 4.27
C ARG A 78 -0.58 5.13 3.53
N ILE A 79 -0.50 5.19 2.22
CA ILE A 79 -1.61 5.55 1.33
C ILE A 79 -1.93 4.32 0.47
N LEU A 80 -3.19 3.93 0.46
CA LEU A 80 -3.70 2.82 -0.34
C LEU A 80 -4.73 3.34 -1.34
N GLN A 81 -4.53 2.98 -2.59
CA GLN A 81 -5.53 3.11 -3.62
C GLN A 81 -5.88 1.70 -4.10
N LYS A 82 -7.10 1.27 -3.79
CA LYS A 82 -7.60 -0.06 -4.13
C LYS A 82 -8.35 0.00 -5.44
N ASN A 83 -7.92 -0.79 -6.42
CA ASN A 83 -8.60 -0.89 -7.71
C ASN A 83 -9.66 -1.98 -7.68
N PHE A 84 -9.26 -3.20 -7.30
CA PHE A 84 -10.15 -4.36 -7.18
C PHE A 84 -9.54 -5.41 -6.26
N SER A 85 -10.35 -6.40 -5.89
CA SER A 85 -9.89 -7.58 -5.17
C SER A 85 -10.26 -8.84 -5.92
N VAL A 86 -9.34 -9.80 -5.93
CA VAL A 86 -9.60 -11.18 -6.32
C VAL A 86 -9.89 -11.95 -5.04
N ILE A 87 -11.07 -12.52 -4.94
CA ILE A 87 -11.54 -13.24 -3.77
C ILE A 87 -11.69 -14.71 -4.16
N MET A 88 -11.26 -15.60 -3.28
CA MET A 88 -11.48 -17.02 -3.45
C MET A 88 -12.93 -17.36 -3.11
N ASP A 89 -13.63 -18.00 -4.04
CA ASP A 89 -14.93 -18.59 -3.75
C ASP A 89 -14.72 -19.78 -2.81
N TYR A 90 -15.32 -19.73 -1.63
CA TYR A 90 -15.27 -20.82 -0.69
C TYR A 90 -16.06 -22.00 -1.24
N PRO A 91 -15.48 -23.22 -1.28
CA PRO A 91 -16.18 -24.40 -1.78
C PRO A 91 -17.47 -24.68 -1.00
N THR A 92 -18.55 -24.99 -1.71
CA THR A 92 -19.87 -25.23 -1.08
C THR A 92 -19.90 -26.42 -0.13
N ASP A 93 -18.99 -27.38 -0.32
CA ASP A 93 -18.80 -28.55 0.55
C ASP A 93 -17.85 -28.27 1.73
N GLY A 94 -17.33 -27.03 1.84
CA GLY A 94 -16.40 -26.64 2.89
C GLY A 94 -14.96 -27.15 2.70
N ASN A 95 -14.67 -27.88 1.62
CA ASN A 95 -13.39 -28.54 1.41
C ASN A 95 -12.43 -27.66 0.60
N ILE A 96 -11.47 -27.04 1.28
CA ILE A 96 -10.37 -26.30 0.62
C ILE A 96 -9.33 -27.25 0.06
N PHE A 97 -9.12 -28.40 0.72
CA PHE A 97 -8.20 -29.41 0.26
C PHE A 97 -8.89 -30.38 -0.70
N LYS A 98 -8.19 -30.69 -1.77
CA LYS A 98 -8.66 -31.67 -2.75
C LYS A 98 -8.84 -33.06 -2.13
N ASN A 99 -7.97 -33.43 -1.18
CA ASN A 99 -8.03 -34.67 -0.45
C ASN A 99 -8.12 -34.39 1.05
N GLN A 100 -9.08 -34.98 1.74
CA GLN A 100 -9.25 -34.85 3.20
C GLN A 100 -8.06 -35.38 4.00
N SER A 101 -7.32 -36.36 3.45
CA SER A 101 -6.08 -36.85 4.06
C SER A 101 -5.01 -35.77 4.20
N ASP A 102 -4.97 -34.81 3.27
CA ASP A 102 -3.99 -33.71 3.30
C ASP A 102 -4.30 -32.72 4.41
N LEU A 103 -5.58 -32.45 4.64
CA LEU A 103 -6.02 -31.62 5.78
C LEU A 103 -5.64 -32.29 7.10
N ALA A 104 -5.92 -33.59 7.25
CA ALA A 104 -5.58 -34.35 8.46
C ALA A 104 -4.07 -34.36 8.71
N ALA A 105 -3.25 -34.58 7.65
CA ALA A 105 -1.80 -34.61 7.76
C ALA A 105 -1.19 -33.26 8.15
N THR A 106 -1.82 -32.14 7.78
CA THR A 106 -1.34 -30.80 8.03
C THR A 106 -2.03 -30.08 9.19
N SER A 107 -3.02 -30.68 9.82
CA SER A 107 -3.83 -30.06 10.88
C SER A 107 -3.01 -29.53 12.06
N HIS A 108 -1.93 -30.23 12.42
CA HIS A 108 -1.00 -29.82 13.50
C HIS A 108 -0.20 -28.55 13.17
N LEU A 109 -0.15 -28.13 11.90
CA LEU A 109 0.53 -26.90 11.42
C LEU A 109 -0.42 -25.70 11.37
N SER A 110 -1.71 -25.89 11.63
CA SER A 110 -2.74 -24.83 11.48
C SER A 110 -2.65 -24.15 10.11
N PRO A 111 -2.80 -24.87 8.99
CA PRO A 111 -2.58 -24.33 7.66
C PRO A 111 -3.53 -23.19 7.36
N VAL A 112 -3.01 -22.18 6.67
CA VAL A 112 -3.76 -21.01 6.19
C VAL A 112 -3.72 -20.95 4.67
N TYR A 113 -4.73 -20.34 4.08
CA TYR A 113 -4.77 -20.09 2.64
C TYR A 113 -5.06 -18.61 2.37
N ILE A 114 -4.63 -18.11 1.23
CA ILE A 114 -4.92 -16.77 0.78
C ILE A 114 -6.39 -16.70 0.32
N ASN A 115 -7.21 -16.01 1.08
CA ASN A 115 -8.63 -15.83 0.81
C ASN A 115 -8.88 -14.71 -0.19
N SER A 116 -8.13 -13.59 -0.10
CA SER A 116 -8.24 -12.50 -1.08
C SER A 116 -6.90 -11.83 -1.35
N VAL A 117 -6.77 -11.28 -2.56
CA VAL A 117 -5.65 -10.41 -2.94
C VAL A 117 -6.23 -9.11 -3.48
N THR A 118 -5.83 -7.99 -2.91
CA THR A 118 -6.23 -6.66 -3.37
C THR A 118 -5.14 -6.06 -4.25
N PHE A 119 -5.56 -5.60 -5.41
CA PHE A 119 -4.74 -4.94 -6.41
C PHE A 119 -4.97 -3.45 -6.39
N GLY A 120 -3.92 -2.71 -6.65
CA GLY A 120 -3.98 -1.26 -6.67
C GLY A 120 -2.61 -0.63 -6.65
N ARG A 121 -2.50 0.48 -5.95
CA ARG A 121 -1.27 1.23 -5.73
C ARG A 121 -1.13 1.57 -4.26
N MET A 122 0.11 1.56 -3.77
CA MET A 122 0.43 1.92 -2.40
C MET A 122 1.61 2.88 -2.36
N GLY A 123 1.51 3.90 -1.52
CA GLY A 123 2.62 4.77 -1.16
C GLY A 123 2.95 4.61 0.33
N ILE A 124 4.22 4.42 0.61
CA ILE A 124 4.77 4.45 1.96
C ILE A 124 5.65 5.68 2.05
N ILE A 125 5.27 6.62 2.91
CA ILE A 125 5.79 7.97 2.92
C ILE A 125 6.43 8.25 4.27
N SER A 126 7.65 8.81 4.24
CA SER A 126 8.24 9.49 5.39
C SER A 126 8.43 10.95 5.07
N ILE A 127 8.04 11.81 6.02
CA ILE A 127 8.22 13.25 5.95
C ILE A 127 8.98 13.68 7.20
N GLU A 128 10.14 14.31 7.02
CA GLU A 128 10.83 15.03 8.09
C GLU A 128 10.70 16.53 7.87
N SER A 129 10.42 17.28 8.94
CA SER A 129 10.19 18.71 8.88
C SER A 129 10.63 19.43 10.16
N GLU A 130 11.08 20.67 10.03
CA GLU A 130 11.34 21.59 11.16
C GLU A 130 10.05 22.14 11.79
N SER A 131 8.91 22.02 11.10
CA SER A 131 7.60 22.41 11.62
C SER A 131 7.10 21.42 12.69
N ASN A 132 6.13 21.82 13.49
CA ASN A 132 5.53 20.90 14.47
C ASN A 132 4.62 19.86 13.80
N TYR A 133 4.33 18.78 14.53
CA TYR A 133 3.56 17.65 14.00
C TYR A 133 2.17 18.02 13.49
N GLU A 134 1.46 18.89 14.18
CA GLU A 134 0.10 19.27 13.79
C GLU A 134 0.09 20.10 12.49
N GLU A 135 1.11 20.92 12.25
CA GLU A 135 1.28 21.66 11.00
C GLU A 135 1.60 20.70 9.84
N VAL A 136 2.55 19.79 10.04
CA VAL A 136 2.91 18.76 9.02
C VAL A 136 1.71 17.89 8.69
N LYS A 137 1.00 17.42 9.69
CA LYS A 137 -0.21 16.62 9.56
C LYS A 137 -1.32 17.36 8.81
N LYS A 138 -1.52 18.64 9.11
CA LYS A 138 -2.50 19.49 8.41
C LYS A 138 -2.14 19.64 6.94
N ALA A 139 -0.91 20.01 6.63
CA ALA A 139 -0.43 20.19 5.26
C ALA A 139 -0.53 18.87 4.46
N PHE A 140 -0.14 17.74 5.07
CA PHE A 140 -0.24 16.42 4.46
C PHE A 140 -1.71 16.03 4.18
N LYS A 141 -2.62 16.18 5.16
CA LYS A 141 -4.05 15.91 4.95
C LYS A 141 -4.65 16.78 3.84
N LEU A 142 -4.29 18.07 3.82
CA LEU A 142 -4.74 18.96 2.79
C LEU A 142 -4.30 18.49 1.41
N ALA A 143 -3.04 18.09 1.25
CA ALA A 143 -2.52 17.56 -0.01
C ALA A 143 -3.27 16.33 -0.52
N LEU A 144 -3.80 15.48 0.38
CA LEU A 144 -4.60 14.31 0.00
C LEU A 144 -6.04 14.63 -0.41
N THR A 145 -6.55 15.79 -0.03
CA THR A 145 -7.98 16.13 -0.17
C THR A 145 -8.25 17.24 -1.16
N VAL A 146 -7.26 18.07 -1.49
CA VAL A 146 -7.43 19.16 -2.46
C VAL A 146 -7.50 18.65 -3.89
N LYS A 147 -8.18 19.41 -4.73
CA LYS A 147 -8.21 19.14 -6.16
C LYS A 147 -6.88 19.49 -6.80
N ALA A 148 -6.46 18.69 -7.75
CA ALA A 148 -5.37 19.02 -8.65
C ALA A 148 -5.91 19.84 -9.84
N VAL A 149 -5.22 20.91 -10.20
CA VAL A 149 -5.50 21.72 -11.37
C VAL A 149 -4.21 21.89 -12.17
N GLY A 150 -4.25 21.55 -13.45
CA GLY A 150 -3.07 21.63 -14.31
C GLY A 150 -1.89 20.75 -13.86
N GLY A 151 -2.17 19.67 -13.12
CA GLY A 151 -1.14 18.78 -12.59
C GLY A 151 -0.57 19.23 -11.23
N GLU A 152 -1.06 20.31 -10.64
CA GLU A 152 -0.61 20.83 -9.35
C GLU A 152 -1.69 20.73 -8.28
N LEU A 153 -1.28 20.43 -7.04
CA LEU A 153 -2.16 20.45 -5.87
C LEU A 153 -2.45 21.91 -5.47
N GLN A 154 -3.72 22.22 -5.29
CA GLN A 154 -4.15 23.56 -4.88
C GLN A 154 -4.02 23.74 -3.36
N LEU A 155 -2.78 23.83 -2.89
CA LEU A 155 -2.45 24.07 -1.48
C LEU A 155 -2.45 25.57 -1.14
N ASP A 156 -2.75 25.89 0.11
CA ASP A 156 -2.44 27.23 0.62
C ASP A 156 -0.90 27.45 0.68
N ALA A 157 -0.48 28.71 0.65
CA ALA A 157 0.94 29.06 0.57
C ALA A 157 1.76 28.47 1.73
N THR A 158 1.21 28.46 2.93
CA THR A 158 1.88 27.93 4.14
C THR A 158 2.08 26.42 4.06
N SER A 159 1.03 25.69 3.67
CA SER A 159 1.10 24.21 3.51
C SER A 159 2.05 23.81 2.39
N LYS A 160 2.04 24.56 1.27
CA LYS A 160 2.95 24.32 0.14
C LYS A 160 4.40 24.56 0.56
N GLU A 161 4.72 25.70 1.15
CA GLU A 161 6.06 26.03 1.62
C GLU A 161 6.59 25.01 2.63
N LEU A 162 5.74 24.55 3.55
CA LEU A 162 6.10 23.53 4.53
C LEU A 162 6.51 22.22 3.84
N LEU A 163 5.70 21.73 2.89
CA LEU A 163 5.96 20.48 2.19
C LEU A 163 7.15 20.58 1.23
N GLU A 164 7.38 21.75 0.61
CA GLU A 164 8.56 22.01 -0.23
C GLU A 164 9.87 21.98 0.56
N LYS A 165 9.85 22.47 1.81
CA LYS A 165 11.02 22.47 2.71
C LYS A 165 11.22 21.13 3.43
N ALA A 166 10.22 20.29 3.48
CA ALA A 166 10.29 18.99 4.15
C ALA A 166 11.12 17.97 3.36
N GLU A 167 11.79 17.10 4.06
CA GLU A 167 12.43 15.94 3.45
C GLU A 167 11.41 14.82 3.28
N ILE A 168 10.91 14.65 2.06
CA ILE A 168 9.88 13.67 1.72
C ILE A 168 10.51 12.50 0.98
N ARG A 169 10.25 11.27 1.45
CA ARG A 169 10.60 10.03 0.76
C ARG A 169 9.35 9.18 0.59
N ILE A 170 9.18 8.62 -0.60
CA ILE A 170 8.00 7.82 -0.94
C ILE A 170 8.47 6.53 -1.61
N LEU A 171 8.18 5.41 -1.00
CA LEU A 171 8.23 4.12 -1.67
C LEU A 171 6.88 3.87 -2.34
N VAL A 172 6.87 3.92 -3.65
CA VAL A 172 5.67 3.71 -4.47
C VAL A 172 5.63 2.27 -4.94
N TYR A 173 4.52 1.57 -4.67
CA TYR A 173 4.19 0.28 -5.25
C TYR A 173 3.06 0.43 -6.26
N GLY A 174 3.26 -0.07 -7.47
CA GLY A 174 2.31 0.07 -8.56
C GLY A 174 2.26 1.48 -9.16
N GLY A 175 1.36 1.67 -10.10
CA GLY A 175 1.23 2.89 -10.89
C GLY A 175 1.69 2.67 -12.34
N ALA A 176 1.75 3.74 -13.11
CA ALA A 176 2.22 3.68 -14.49
C ALA A 176 3.75 3.45 -14.55
N GLY A 177 4.18 2.55 -15.42
CA GLY A 177 5.59 2.24 -15.66
C GLY A 177 5.95 0.77 -15.47
N SER A 178 7.18 0.41 -15.80
CA SER A 178 7.68 -0.96 -15.75
C SER A 178 8.13 -1.41 -14.35
N GLU A 179 8.32 -0.48 -13.42
CA GLU A 179 8.81 -0.76 -12.08
C GLU A 179 7.63 -1.03 -11.12
N VAL A 180 7.62 -2.21 -10.52
CA VAL A 180 6.62 -2.59 -9.50
C VAL A 180 6.77 -1.76 -8.22
N ALA A 181 8.00 -1.42 -7.86
CA ALA A 181 8.31 -0.60 -6.69
C ALA A 181 9.45 0.37 -7.00
N LYS A 182 9.29 1.63 -6.63
CA LYS A 182 10.34 2.65 -6.76
C LYS A 182 10.35 3.61 -5.58
N LEU A 183 11.53 4.05 -5.18
CA LEU A 183 11.69 5.15 -4.23
C LEU A 183 11.80 6.47 -5.00
N VAL A 184 11.00 7.45 -4.62
CA VAL A 184 11.05 8.83 -5.11
C VAL A 184 11.17 9.81 -3.95
N MET A 185 11.68 11.01 -4.20
CA MET A 185 11.96 11.99 -3.15
C MET A 185 11.48 13.39 -3.53
N GLY A 186 11.15 14.17 -2.51
CA GLY A 186 10.80 15.58 -2.60
C GLY A 186 9.33 15.86 -2.91
N PHE A 187 8.96 17.12 -2.76
CA PHE A 187 7.57 17.58 -2.88
C PHE A 187 7.00 17.36 -4.29
N ASP A 188 7.76 17.62 -5.34
CA ASP A 188 7.28 17.43 -6.72
C ASP A 188 6.88 15.97 -6.98
N LYS A 189 7.67 15.02 -6.47
CA LYS A 189 7.36 13.59 -6.61
C LYS A 189 6.20 13.15 -5.72
N PHE A 190 6.03 13.78 -4.58
CA PHE A 190 4.85 13.60 -3.74
C PHE A 190 3.60 14.11 -4.45
N GLN A 191 3.65 15.31 -5.02
CA GLN A 191 2.57 15.89 -5.81
C GLN A 191 2.22 14.99 -7.00
N GLU A 192 3.21 14.57 -7.78
CA GLU A 192 3.04 13.62 -8.90
C GLU A 192 2.37 12.33 -8.43
N PHE A 193 2.79 11.78 -7.28
CA PHE A 193 2.19 10.57 -6.71
C PHE A 193 0.71 10.77 -6.41
N ILE A 194 0.32 11.90 -5.84
CA ILE A 194 -1.10 12.18 -5.52
C ILE A 194 -1.90 12.45 -6.79
N VAL A 195 -1.41 13.30 -7.68
CA VAL A 195 -2.14 13.75 -8.87
C VAL A 195 -2.34 12.63 -9.88
N ASN A 196 -1.28 11.87 -10.17
CA ASN A 196 -1.31 10.81 -11.19
C ASN A 196 -1.83 9.47 -10.65
N GLY A 197 -2.29 9.46 -9.43
CA GLY A 197 -2.55 8.25 -8.70
C GLY A 197 -3.86 7.56 -8.93
N GLY A 198 -4.72 8.12 -9.74
CA GLY A 198 -6.10 7.65 -9.84
C GLY A 198 -6.39 6.69 -10.98
N GLU A 199 -5.45 6.43 -11.85
CA GLU A 199 -5.73 5.65 -13.05
C GLU A 199 -5.86 4.16 -12.73
N PHE A 200 -7.00 3.60 -13.15
CA PHE A 200 -7.23 2.17 -13.26
C PHE A 200 -7.65 1.89 -14.70
N SER A 201 -6.76 1.34 -15.47
CA SER A 201 -6.96 1.04 -16.89
C SER A 201 -6.41 -0.34 -17.24
N LYS A 202 -6.55 -0.73 -18.49
CA LYS A 202 -5.92 -1.94 -19.01
C LYS A 202 -4.41 -1.89 -18.89
N GLU A 203 -3.84 -0.71 -19.12
CA GLU A 203 -2.39 -0.45 -19.07
C GLU A 203 -1.90 -0.33 -17.63
N VAL A 204 -2.78 0.09 -16.71
CA VAL A 204 -2.48 0.28 -15.29
C VAL A 204 -3.50 -0.45 -14.41
N PRO A 205 -3.53 -1.78 -14.44
CA PRO A 205 -4.49 -2.56 -13.64
C PRO A 205 -4.18 -2.55 -12.13
N GLY A 206 -2.99 -2.13 -11.77
CA GLY A 206 -2.48 -2.18 -10.40
C GLY A 206 -1.65 -3.44 -10.14
N VAL A 207 -1.00 -3.44 -8.98
CA VAL A 207 -0.20 -4.56 -8.48
C VAL A 207 -0.81 -5.10 -7.19
N PRO A 208 -0.49 -6.35 -6.77
CA PRO A 208 -0.89 -6.83 -5.46
C PRO A 208 -0.32 -5.92 -4.37
N ILE A 209 -1.20 -5.32 -3.54
CA ILE A 209 -0.79 -4.41 -2.48
C ILE A 209 -0.99 -4.98 -1.08
N PHE A 210 -1.96 -5.89 -0.91
CA PHE A 210 -2.11 -6.70 0.28
C PHE A 210 -2.98 -7.94 0.01
N PHE A 211 -2.97 -8.86 0.96
CA PHE A 211 -3.79 -10.07 0.92
C PHE A 211 -4.38 -10.36 2.31
N THR A 212 -5.44 -11.15 2.34
CA THR A 212 -5.99 -11.72 3.56
C THR A 212 -5.87 -13.22 3.53
N CYS A 213 -5.73 -13.83 4.70
CA CYS A 213 -5.68 -15.27 4.86
C CYS A 213 -6.78 -15.75 5.81
N ASN A 214 -7.23 -16.99 5.59
CA ASN A 214 -8.11 -17.70 6.49
C ASN A 214 -7.48 -19.03 6.89
N TYR A 215 -7.86 -19.54 8.08
CA TYR A 215 -7.51 -20.90 8.47
C TYR A 215 -8.24 -21.91 7.58
N ALA A 216 -7.50 -22.92 7.14
CA ALA A 216 -8.08 -23.96 6.29
C ALA A 216 -9.03 -24.91 7.03
N SER A 217 -8.95 -24.95 8.37
CA SER A 217 -9.75 -25.82 9.21
C SER A 217 -11.21 -25.37 9.35
N ASP A 218 -11.46 -24.07 9.46
CA ASP A 218 -12.76 -23.52 9.82
C ASP A 218 -13.14 -22.23 9.09
N ASN A 219 -12.29 -21.80 8.15
CA ASN A 219 -12.44 -20.57 7.40
C ASN A 219 -12.45 -19.28 8.24
N SER A 220 -12.04 -19.34 9.50
CA SER A 220 -11.88 -18.14 10.32
C SER A 220 -10.72 -17.29 9.83
N ILE A 221 -10.80 -15.98 10.07
CA ILE A 221 -9.78 -15.02 9.62
C ILE A 221 -8.47 -15.27 10.36
N PHE A 222 -7.39 -15.47 9.61
CA PHE A 222 -6.04 -15.51 10.15
C PHE A 222 -5.57 -14.08 10.47
N SER A 223 -5.11 -13.89 11.68
CA SER A 223 -4.45 -12.66 12.11
C SER A 223 -3.16 -12.98 12.86
N THR A 224 -2.15 -12.15 12.67
CA THR A 224 -0.91 -12.19 13.45
C THR A 224 -0.85 -11.01 14.39
N SER A 225 -0.37 -11.22 15.59
CA SER A 225 0.00 -10.16 16.52
C SER A 225 1.48 -10.28 16.87
N PHE A 226 2.12 -9.15 17.08
CA PHE A 226 3.49 -9.10 17.58
C PHE A 226 3.60 -8.01 18.64
N THR A 227 4.44 -8.28 19.63
CA THR A 227 4.74 -7.32 20.69
C THR A 227 6.11 -6.71 20.40
N THR A 228 6.22 -5.41 20.55
CA THR A 228 7.51 -4.72 20.50
C THR A 228 7.99 -4.46 21.91
N ASN A 229 9.20 -4.86 22.17
CA ASN A 229 9.91 -4.51 23.40
C ASN A 229 10.60 -3.17 23.21
#